data_285008c3cace06b184d8b7a7ced92e9a
#
_entry.id   285008c3cace06b184d8b7a7ced92e9a
#
_cell.length_a   1.000
_cell.length_b   1.000
_cell.length_c   1.000
_cell.angle_alpha   90.00
_cell.angle_beta   90.00
_cell.angle_gamma   90.00
#
_symmetry.space_group_name_H-M   'P 1'
#
loop_
_entity.id
_entity.type
_entity.pdbx_description
1 polymer ?
#
loop_
_entity_poly.entity_id
_entity_poly.type
_entity_poly.pdbx_seq_one_letter_code
_entity_poly.pdbx_strand_id
1 'polypeptide(L)'
;MENRPTPSPSRLRKGDTLDVDGHEFAPPRVWGEIFGPTAERLADVCGPFIAAMGEDYILRPDQAADDAAMTAENVWTMRHTGAPGAFDMARRLKAMDLMGISRQLIFPSFGLWGQILSTPDGGGPIAAGLRHFMGGLSHEEAVAIGFAATDEWNDWAVRTTALAPDRLRAVGMLRNPRDAGDLIEQAQELLRRGIRALLINTGSPLAGLSPAAPELDPFWALAAANNMPVMAHVGSDLGLFASAAWADAPAFAPEKLSFELGFEPYSLASTHLAAEHFLMLMVLGGIFERHPGLRFGAIELGAHWLGPLAENLDMWADKVFARRLAGKLSLKPSAYLARNVRVTPHNIVEPVAQFFERYPQVADCYCYSTDYPHLEGGRHIKAKVEEMLAPLGEAVKARYFAGNGEWLLP
;
A
#
# COMPACT_ATOMS: atom_id res chain seq x y z
N MET A 1 27.06 -15.88 16.43
CA MET A 1 26.69 -16.80 15.33
C MET A 1 25.30 -16.38 14.85
N GLU A 2 25.23 -15.95 13.63
CA GLU A 2 24.08 -15.27 13.04
C GLU A 2 22.90 -16.21 12.88
N ASN A 3 21.84 -15.97 13.63
CA ASN A 3 20.54 -16.54 13.36
C ASN A 3 19.88 -15.72 12.23
N ARG A 4 20.41 -15.81 11.01
CA ARG A 4 19.71 -15.32 9.82
C ARG A 4 18.53 -16.27 9.64
N PRO A 5 17.28 -15.78 9.60
CA PRO A 5 16.16 -16.61 9.19
C PRO A 5 16.52 -17.16 7.81
N THR A 6 16.46 -18.49 7.67
CA THR A 6 16.67 -19.13 6.38
C THR A 6 15.58 -18.58 5.45
N PRO A 7 15.92 -17.85 4.38
CA PRO A 7 14.90 -17.38 3.46
C PRO A 7 14.17 -18.59 2.91
N SER A 8 12.85 -18.49 2.81
CA SER A 8 12.08 -19.49 2.06
C SER A 8 12.71 -19.63 0.68
N PRO A 9 12.81 -20.84 0.13
CA PRO A 9 13.39 -21.04 -1.19
C PRO A 9 12.66 -20.14 -2.21
N SER A 10 13.44 -19.40 -3.01
CA SER A 10 12.89 -18.52 -4.04
C SER A 10 11.97 -19.31 -4.98
N ARG A 11 10.80 -18.77 -5.25
CA ARG A 11 9.83 -19.31 -6.22
C ARG A 11 9.98 -18.66 -7.60
N LEU A 12 10.94 -17.76 -7.77
CA LEU A 12 11.15 -17.04 -9.01
C LEU A 12 11.62 -17.98 -10.14
N ARG A 13 11.03 -17.77 -11.32
CA ARG A 13 11.47 -18.35 -12.59
C ARG A 13 12.15 -17.27 -13.41
N LYS A 14 13.01 -17.69 -14.35
CA LYS A 14 13.64 -16.73 -15.26
C LYS A 14 12.56 -16.02 -16.10
N GLY A 15 12.55 -14.70 -16.03
CA GLY A 15 11.59 -13.86 -16.75
C GLY A 15 10.35 -13.47 -15.95
N ASP A 16 10.24 -13.90 -14.69
CA ASP A 16 9.15 -13.45 -13.81
C ASP A 16 9.20 -11.93 -13.61
N THR A 17 8.01 -11.34 -13.58
CA THR A 17 7.77 -9.97 -13.12
C THR A 17 6.77 -10.03 -11.97
N LEU A 18 7.13 -9.45 -10.83
CA LEU A 18 6.26 -9.31 -9.67
C LEU A 18 5.76 -7.87 -9.61
N ASP A 19 4.47 -7.73 -9.47
CA ASP A 19 3.80 -6.46 -9.30
C ASP A 19 3.36 -6.34 -7.85
N VAL A 20 4.02 -5.47 -7.10
CA VAL A 20 3.75 -5.34 -5.67
C VAL A 20 2.76 -4.22 -5.36
N ASP A 21 2.07 -3.71 -6.41
CA ASP A 21 1.06 -2.67 -6.30
C ASP A 21 0.07 -2.74 -7.46
N GLY A 22 -1.05 -3.34 -7.21
CA GLY A 22 -2.20 -3.35 -8.09
C GLY A 22 -3.47 -3.24 -7.26
N HIS A 23 -4.57 -2.85 -7.89
CA HIS A 23 -5.83 -2.56 -7.23
C HIS A 23 -7.01 -3.30 -7.86
N GLU A 24 -8.08 -3.45 -7.10
CA GLU A 24 -9.40 -3.55 -7.65
C GLU A 24 -9.96 -2.14 -7.88
N PHE A 25 -10.71 -1.96 -8.93
CA PHE A 25 -11.34 -0.67 -9.21
C PHE A 25 -12.75 -0.86 -9.76
N ALA A 26 -13.65 -1.25 -8.85
CA ALA A 26 -15.04 -1.49 -9.17
C ALA A 26 -15.84 -0.17 -9.23
N PRO A 27 -16.70 0.02 -10.24
CA PRO A 27 -17.61 1.17 -10.24
C PRO A 27 -18.60 1.08 -9.07
N PRO A 28 -18.91 2.19 -8.37
CA PRO A 28 -19.73 2.16 -7.15
C PRO A 28 -21.05 1.39 -7.26
N ARG A 29 -21.71 1.44 -8.39
CA ARG A 29 -22.99 0.76 -8.60
C ARG A 29 -22.96 -0.77 -8.57
N VAL A 30 -21.78 -1.40 -8.65
CA VAL A 30 -21.62 -2.85 -8.49
C VAL A 30 -20.98 -3.23 -7.15
N TRP A 31 -20.71 -2.27 -6.28
CA TRP A 31 -20.07 -2.55 -4.99
C TRP A 31 -20.89 -3.51 -4.14
N GLY A 32 -22.22 -3.37 -4.14
CA GLY A 32 -23.11 -4.26 -3.40
C GLY A 32 -22.99 -5.72 -3.83
N GLU A 33 -22.88 -5.97 -5.13
CA GLU A 33 -22.72 -7.31 -5.69
C GLU A 33 -21.32 -7.89 -5.40
N ILE A 34 -20.28 -7.04 -5.47
CA ILE A 34 -18.88 -7.49 -5.36
C ILE A 34 -18.48 -7.67 -3.89
N PHE A 35 -18.81 -6.71 -3.03
CA PHE A 35 -18.31 -6.65 -1.66
C PHE A 35 -19.39 -7.01 -0.63
N GLY A 36 -20.58 -6.42 -0.71
CA GLY A 36 -21.67 -6.70 0.21
C GLY A 36 -22.59 -5.51 0.49
N PRO A 37 -23.54 -5.67 1.42
CA PRO A 37 -24.60 -4.68 1.66
C PRO A 37 -24.11 -3.33 2.22
N THR A 38 -23.00 -3.30 2.96
CA THR A 38 -22.42 -2.04 3.43
C THR A 38 -21.81 -1.29 2.26
N ALA A 39 -21.17 -2.00 1.33
CA ALA A 39 -20.62 -1.43 0.11
C ALA A 39 -21.74 -0.85 -0.78
N GLU A 40 -22.88 -1.53 -0.90
CA GLU A 40 -24.06 -0.99 -1.60
C GLU A 40 -24.52 0.35 -1.00
N ARG A 41 -24.63 0.40 0.34
CA ARG A 41 -24.97 1.65 1.04
C ARG A 41 -23.94 2.75 0.81
N LEU A 42 -22.65 2.40 0.82
CA LEU A 42 -21.59 3.37 0.54
C LEU A 42 -21.57 3.84 -0.90
N ALA A 43 -21.97 3.01 -1.86
CA ALA A 43 -22.06 3.40 -3.27
C ALA A 43 -23.04 4.57 -3.48
N ASP A 44 -24.18 4.59 -2.75
CA ASP A 44 -25.14 5.68 -2.82
C ASP A 44 -24.57 7.01 -2.33
N VAL A 45 -23.60 6.97 -1.43
CA VAL A 45 -22.97 8.15 -0.83
C VAL A 45 -21.69 8.55 -1.55
N CYS A 46 -20.82 7.59 -1.80
CA CYS A 46 -19.52 7.86 -2.43
C CYS A 46 -19.66 8.34 -3.87
N GLY A 47 -20.64 7.82 -4.62
CA GLY A 47 -20.89 8.25 -6.00
C GLY A 47 -21.11 9.75 -6.13
N PRO A 48 -22.09 10.36 -5.42
CA PRO A 48 -22.29 11.80 -5.42
C PRO A 48 -21.09 12.61 -4.91
N PHE A 49 -20.37 12.09 -3.91
CA PHE A 49 -19.15 12.72 -3.38
C PHE A 49 -18.03 12.77 -4.44
N ILE A 50 -17.79 11.65 -5.12
CA ILE A 50 -16.80 11.57 -6.20
C ILE A 50 -17.21 12.48 -7.37
N ALA A 51 -18.48 12.46 -7.76
CA ALA A 51 -19.00 13.35 -8.81
C ALA A 51 -18.85 14.84 -8.44
N ALA A 52 -19.05 15.19 -7.17
CA ALA A 52 -18.81 16.54 -6.68
C ALA A 52 -17.34 16.96 -6.76
N MET A 53 -16.42 16.01 -6.72
CA MET A 53 -15.00 16.23 -6.96
C MET A 53 -14.61 16.30 -8.45
N GLY A 54 -15.55 15.98 -9.36
CA GLY A 54 -15.35 16.10 -10.81
C GLY A 54 -14.92 14.83 -11.54
N GLU A 55 -15.17 13.66 -10.97
CA GLU A 55 -14.72 12.36 -11.45
C GLU A 55 -15.82 11.54 -12.13
N ASP A 56 -16.35 12.02 -13.24
CA ASP A 56 -17.47 11.37 -13.94
C ASP A 56 -17.13 9.98 -14.52
N TYR A 57 -15.86 9.72 -14.85
CA TYR A 57 -15.44 8.47 -15.48
C TYR A 57 -15.45 7.26 -14.54
N ILE A 58 -15.37 7.47 -13.22
CA ILE A 58 -15.52 6.42 -12.19
C ILE A 58 -16.99 5.96 -12.10
N LEU A 59 -17.90 6.83 -12.48
CA LEU A 59 -19.34 6.64 -12.35
C LEU A 59 -20.04 6.24 -13.65
N ARG A 60 -19.31 5.72 -14.64
CA ARG A 60 -19.91 5.38 -15.96
C ARG A 60 -21.25 4.66 -15.78
N PRO A 61 -22.39 5.31 -16.13
CA PRO A 61 -23.71 4.80 -15.76
C PRO A 61 -24.08 3.48 -16.43
N ASP A 62 -23.45 3.18 -17.54
CA ASP A 62 -23.66 1.97 -18.35
C ASP A 62 -22.75 0.80 -17.94
N GLN A 63 -21.73 1.03 -17.11
CA GLN A 63 -20.76 0.01 -16.76
C GLN A 63 -21.26 -0.87 -15.61
N ALA A 64 -21.83 -2.02 -15.95
CA ALA A 64 -22.31 -3.03 -15.00
C ALA A 64 -21.40 -4.26 -14.93
N ALA A 65 -20.51 -4.44 -15.88
CA ALA A 65 -19.62 -5.59 -15.99
C ALA A 65 -18.22 -5.17 -16.43
N ASP A 66 -17.24 -5.96 -16.06
CA ASP A 66 -15.88 -5.85 -16.57
C ASP A 66 -15.82 -6.55 -17.94
N ASP A 67 -16.22 -5.84 -18.98
CA ASP A 67 -16.37 -6.35 -20.36
C ASP A 67 -15.37 -5.79 -21.37
N ALA A 68 -14.41 -4.97 -20.90
CA ALA A 68 -13.40 -4.37 -21.76
C ALA A 68 -12.64 -5.42 -22.60
N ALA A 69 -12.35 -5.11 -23.85
CA ALA A 69 -11.62 -6.01 -24.74
C ALA A 69 -10.22 -6.32 -24.18
N MET A 70 -9.93 -7.60 -24.02
CA MET A 70 -8.68 -8.10 -23.46
C MET A 70 -7.62 -8.21 -24.55
N THR A 71 -6.85 -7.15 -24.75
CA THR A 71 -5.76 -7.09 -25.73
C THR A 71 -4.45 -6.64 -25.09
N ALA A 72 -3.32 -6.95 -25.73
CA ALA A 72 -2.00 -6.51 -25.27
C ALA A 72 -1.88 -4.97 -25.19
N GLU A 73 -2.65 -4.24 -25.97
CA GLU A 73 -2.69 -2.78 -25.93
C GLU A 73 -3.60 -2.27 -24.82
N ASN A 74 -4.83 -2.81 -24.71
CA ASN A 74 -5.83 -2.31 -23.77
C ASN A 74 -5.37 -2.46 -22.30
N VAL A 75 -4.66 -3.53 -21.94
CA VAL A 75 -4.12 -3.73 -20.60
C VAL A 75 -3.10 -2.66 -20.19
N TRP A 76 -2.52 -1.96 -21.17
CA TRP A 76 -1.56 -0.88 -20.89
C TRP A 76 -2.12 0.53 -21.08
N THR A 77 -3.21 0.69 -21.80
CA THR A 77 -3.73 2.01 -22.18
C THR A 77 -5.05 2.37 -21.53
N MET A 78 -5.89 1.37 -21.18
CA MET A 78 -7.13 1.59 -20.45
C MET A 78 -6.87 1.62 -18.93
N ARG A 79 -7.57 2.50 -18.23
CA ARG A 79 -7.40 2.73 -16.81
C ARG A 79 -8.76 2.81 -16.09
N HIS A 80 -8.72 2.82 -14.76
CA HIS A 80 -9.87 2.90 -13.86
C HIS A 80 -10.84 1.72 -14.03
N THR A 81 -12.11 1.96 -13.78
CA THR A 81 -13.19 0.96 -13.90
C THR A 81 -13.34 0.38 -15.31
N GLY A 82 -12.85 1.10 -16.32
CA GLY A 82 -12.90 0.67 -17.72
C GLY A 82 -11.74 -0.22 -18.16
N ALA A 83 -10.75 -0.46 -17.30
CA ALA A 83 -9.60 -1.27 -17.66
C ALA A 83 -9.94 -2.78 -17.64
N PRO A 84 -9.33 -3.59 -18.54
CA PRO A 84 -9.59 -5.03 -18.58
C PRO A 84 -9.18 -5.73 -17.27
N GLY A 85 -10.10 -6.38 -16.58
CA GLY A 85 -9.85 -7.02 -15.29
C GLY A 85 -9.71 -6.02 -14.13
N ALA A 86 -10.34 -4.84 -14.21
CA ALA A 86 -10.30 -3.83 -13.16
C ALA A 86 -10.92 -4.34 -11.84
N PHE A 87 -12.01 -5.10 -11.92
CA PHE A 87 -12.73 -5.62 -10.77
C PHE A 87 -13.16 -7.08 -10.88
N ASP A 88 -13.07 -7.70 -12.05
CA ASP A 88 -13.20 -9.14 -12.22
C ASP A 88 -11.81 -9.80 -12.12
N MET A 89 -11.51 -10.44 -11.00
CA MET A 89 -10.21 -11.02 -10.73
C MET A 89 -9.92 -12.28 -11.57
N ALA A 90 -10.93 -12.96 -12.11
CA ALA A 90 -10.69 -14.03 -13.08
C ALA A 90 -10.20 -13.46 -14.42
N ARG A 91 -10.73 -12.31 -14.83
CA ARG A 91 -10.25 -11.57 -16.00
C ARG A 91 -8.88 -10.91 -15.73
N ARG A 92 -8.62 -10.49 -14.48
CA ARG A 92 -7.32 -9.93 -14.05
C ARG A 92 -6.18 -10.91 -14.35
N LEU A 93 -6.37 -12.19 -14.15
CA LEU A 93 -5.33 -13.20 -14.46
C LEU A 93 -4.92 -13.17 -15.95
N LYS A 94 -5.88 -12.99 -16.85
CA LYS A 94 -5.59 -12.83 -18.29
C LYS A 94 -4.89 -11.50 -18.59
N ALA A 95 -5.31 -10.41 -17.95
CA ALA A 95 -4.63 -9.12 -18.05
C ALA A 95 -3.18 -9.22 -17.61
N MET A 96 -2.92 -9.86 -16.46
CA MET A 96 -1.57 -10.12 -15.97
C MET A 96 -0.73 -10.93 -16.97
N ASP A 97 -1.30 -11.95 -17.61
CA ASP A 97 -0.60 -12.74 -18.63
C ASP A 97 -0.18 -11.86 -19.82
N LEU A 98 -1.06 -10.99 -20.30
CA LEU A 98 -0.76 -10.05 -21.37
C LEU A 98 0.25 -8.97 -20.97
N MET A 99 0.27 -8.57 -19.70
CA MET A 99 1.24 -7.63 -19.14
C MET A 99 2.59 -8.31 -18.83
N GLY A 100 2.66 -9.64 -18.84
CA GLY A 100 3.81 -10.42 -18.43
C GLY A 100 4.07 -10.31 -16.92
N ILE A 101 3.01 -10.26 -16.10
CA ILE A 101 3.06 -10.22 -14.64
C ILE A 101 2.77 -11.61 -14.09
N SER A 102 3.72 -12.16 -13.35
CA SER A 102 3.62 -13.52 -12.79
C SER A 102 2.80 -13.57 -11.52
N ARG A 103 3.01 -12.61 -10.61
CA ARG A 103 2.30 -12.48 -9.33
C ARG A 103 2.00 -11.01 -9.03
N GLN A 104 0.88 -10.75 -8.34
CA GLN A 104 0.44 -9.40 -8.01
C GLN A 104 -0.10 -9.32 -6.57
N LEU A 105 0.30 -8.28 -5.82
CA LEU A 105 -0.44 -7.80 -4.66
C LEU A 105 -1.65 -7.00 -5.13
N ILE A 106 -2.77 -7.13 -4.43
CA ILE A 106 -3.99 -6.35 -4.70
C ILE A 106 -4.33 -5.53 -3.46
N PHE A 107 -4.21 -4.22 -3.58
CA PHE A 107 -4.57 -3.25 -2.55
C PHE A 107 -6.02 -2.79 -2.66
N PRO A 108 -6.60 -2.29 -1.58
CA PRO A 108 -7.98 -1.81 -1.58
C PRO A 108 -8.12 -0.46 -2.28
N SER A 109 -9.11 -0.33 -3.18
CA SER A 109 -9.70 0.96 -3.53
C SER A 109 -11.01 1.17 -2.73
N PHE A 110 -11.94 0.21 -2.80
CA PHE A 110 -13.16 0.26 -1.99
C PHE A 110 -12.86 0.25 -0.48
N GLY A 111 -11.98 -0.64 -0.02
CA GLY A 111 -11.71 -0.82 1.41
C GLY A 111 -11.18 0.45 2.10
N LEU A 112 -10.52 1.35 1.37
CA LEU A 112 -10.03 2.62 1.91
C LEU A 112 -11.16 3.51 2.45
N TRP A 113 -12.37 3.46 1.87
CA TRP A 113 -13.53 4.18 2.41
C TRP A 113 -13.88 3.73 3.83
N GLY A 114 -13.74 2.43 4.10
CA GLY A 114 -13.91 1.88 5.45
C GLY A 114 -12.89 2.44 6.44
N GLN A 115 -11.63 2.52 6.03
CA GLN A 115 -10.56 3.08 6.85
C GLN A 115 -10.77 4.58 7.11
N ILE A 116 -11.11 5.37 6.09
CA ILE A 116 -11.37 6.81 6.20
C ILE A 116 -12.50 7.07 7.20
N LEU A 117 -13.61 6.34 7.10
CA LEU A 117 -14.77 6.51 8.00
C LEU A 117 -14.48 6.13 9.45
N SER A 118 -13.62 5.14 9.67
CA SER A 118 -13.30 4.61 10.99
C SER A 118 -12.08 5.25 11.66
N THR A 119 -11.40 6.19 10.96
CA THR A 119 -10.20 6.84 11.53
C THR A 119 -10.58 7.69 12.76
N PRO A 120 -9.86 7.54 13.88
CA PRO A 120 -10.00 8.42 15.03
C PRO A 120 -9.79 9.90 14.61
N ASP A 121 -10.40 10.80 15.34
CA ASP A 121 -10.30 12.27 15.08
C ASP A 121 -10.81 12.73 13.73
N GLY A 122 -11.58 11.87 13.07
CA GLY A 122 -12.37 12.24 11.91
C GLY A 122 -11.68 12.14 10.55
N GLY A 123 -10.48 11.59 10.42
CA GLY A 123 -9.90 11.23 9.11
C GLY A 123 -9.66 12.40 8.13
N GLY A 124 -9.54 13.63 8.63
CA GLY A 124 -9.25 14.80 7.81
C GLY A 124 -10.41 15.27 6.91
N PRO A 125 -10.13 16.13 5.91
CA PRO A 125 -11.16 16.77 5.07
C PRO A 125 -12.00 15.79 4.25
N ILE A 126 -11.41 14.71 3.73
CA ILE A 126 -12.12 13.70 2.92
C ILE A 126 -13.16 12.99 3.78
N ALA A 127 -12.80 12.54 4.99
CA ALA A 127 -13.73 11.88 5.89
C ALA A 127 -14.83 12.84 6.39
N ALA A 128 -14.49 14.10 6.62
CA ALA A 128 -15.48 15.13 6.97
C ALA A 128 -16.47 15.37 5.83
N GLY A 129 -15.98 15.48 4.58
CA GLY A 129 -16.81 15.61 3.39
C GLY A 129 -17.71 14.40 3.20
N LEU A 130 -17.17 13.20 3.29
CA LEU A 130 -17.94 11.96 3.16
C LEU A 130 -19.07 11.88 4.21
N ARG A 131 -18.77 12.18 5.49
CA ARG A 131 -19.79 12.22 6.55
C ARG A 131 -20.89 13.25 6.28
N HIS A 132 -20.55 14.39 5.70
CA HIS A 132 -21.53 15.40 5.29
C HIS A 132 -22.50 14.83 4.26
N PHE A 133 -22.01 14.17 3.22
CA PHE A 133 -22.85 13.52 2.21
C PHE A 133 -23.67 12.36 2.78
N MET A 134 -23.21 11.69 3.82
CA MET A 134 -23.94 10.63 4.52
C MET A 134 -25.06 11.13 5.45
N GLY A 135 -25.43 12.41 5.35
CA GLY A 135 -26.57 12.95 6.11
C GLY A 135 -26.27 13.27 7.56
N GLY A 136 -25.01 13.57 7.89
CA GLY A 136 -24.63 14.02 9.23
C GLY A 136 -24.58 12.90 10.26
N LEU A 137 -24.12 11.69 9.86
CA LEU A 137 -23.88 10.58 10.77
C LEU A 137 -22.99 11.00 11.96
N SER A 138 -23.33 10.50 13.12
CA SER A 138 -22.44 10.58 14.27
C SER A 138 -21.09 9.88 13.98
N HIS A 139 -20.05 10.24 14.72
CA HIS A 139 -18.76 9.55 14.60
C HIS A 139 -18.90 8.04 14.86
N GLU A 140 -19.68 7.63 15.86
CA GLU A 140 -19.91 6.23 16.19
C GLU A 140 -20.57 5.45 15.05
N GLU A 141 -21.57 6.04 14.39
CA GLU A 141 -22.22 5.44 13.22
C GLU A 141 -21.25 5.32 12.04
N ALA A 142 -20.43 6.35 11.80
CA ALA A 142 -19.42 6.33 10.74
C ALA A 142 -18.37 5.24 10.99
N VAL A 143 -17.90 5.10 12.23
CA VAL A 143 -16.96 4.04 12.63
C VAL A 143 -17.58 2.65 12.42
N ALA A 144 -18.83 2.45 12.83
CA ALA A 144 -19.51 1.16 12.66
C ALA A 144 -19.64 0.76 11.18
N ILE A 145 -20.00 1.71 10.31
CA ILE A 145 -20.05 1.51 8.85
C ILE A 145 -18.65 1.24 8.30
N GLY A 146 -17.65 2.00 8.74
CA GLY A 146 -16.26 1.81 8.32
C GLY A 146 -15.72 0.41 8.67
N PHE A 147 -16.03 -0.10 9.85
CA PHE A 147 -15.66 -1.44 10.26
C PHE A 147 -16.34 -2.52 9.41
N ALA A 148 -17.65 -2.36 9.16
CA ALA A 148 -18.40 -3.30 8.31
C ALA A 148 -17.86 -3.30 6.87
N ALA A 149 -17.53 -2.14 6.30
CA ALA A 149 -16.92 -2.04 4.98
C ALA A 149 -15.53 -2.70 4.93
N THR A 150 -14.73 -2.55 5.99
CA THR A 150 -13.44 -3.23 6.12
C THR A 150 -13.60 -4.75 6.17
N ASP A 151 -14.62 -5.25 6.87
CA ASP A 151 -14.91 -6.68 6.94
C ASP A 151 -15.37 -7.22 5.57
N GLU A 152 -16.21 -6.50 4.84
CA GLU A 152 -16.63 -6.85 3.46
C GLU A 152 -15.44 -6.86 2.48
N TRP A 153 -14.52 -5.89 2.60
CA TRP A 153 -13.26 -5.93 1.87
C TRP A 153 -12.45 -7.19 2.21
N ASN A 154 -12.29 -7.51 3.48
CA ASN A 154 -11.52 -8.69 3.92
C ASN A 154 -12.16 -10.00 3.42
N ASP A 155 -13.48 -10.08 3.37
CA ASP A 155 -14.20 -11.22 2.78
C ASP A 155 -13.90 -11.35 1.28
N TRP A 156 -13.89 -10.26 0.55
CA TRP A 156 -13.51 -10.22 -0.85
C TRP A 156 -12.02 -10.59 -1.04
N ALA A 157 -11.12 -10.07 -0.21
CA ALA A 157 -9.69 -10.35 -0.27
C ALA A 157 -9.38 -11.84 -0.07
N VAL A 158 -10.10 -12.51 0.84
CA VAL A 158 -10.00 -13.96 1.05
C VAL A 158 -10.43 -14.70 -0.22
N ARG A 159 -11.59 -14.37 -0.81
CA ARG A 159 -12.07 -15.02 -2.04
C ARG A 159 -11.11 -14.78 -3.22
N THR A 160 -10.60 -13.58 -3.36
CA THR A 160 -9.64 -13.21 -4.42
C THR A 160 -8.33 -13.98 -4.30
N THR A 161 -7.76 -14.06 -3.11
CA THR A 161 -6.53 -14.82 -2.88
C THR A 161 -6.76 -16.32 -3.14
N ALA A 162 -7.91 -16.86 -2.74
CA ALA A 162 -8.26 -18.27 -2.95
C ALA A 162 -8.47 -18.63 -4.43
N LEU A 163 -8.84 -17.64 -5.27
CA LEU A 163 -9.04 -17.84 -6.71
C LEU A 163 -7.75 -18.28 -7.42
N ALA A 164 -6.60 -17.71 -7.06
CA ALA A 164 -5.30 -18.02 -7.65
C ALA A 164 -4.16 -17.74 -6.65
N PRO A 165 -4.00 -18.58 -5.60
CA PRO A 165 -3.13 -18.28 -4.45
C PRO A 165 -1.65 -18.13 -4.80
N ASP A 166 -1.21 -18.71 -5.93
CA ASP A 166 0.15 -18.55 -6.44
C ASP A 166 0.33 -17.30 -7.33
N ARG A 167 -0.76 -16.61 -7.69
CA ARG A 167 -0.76 -15.47 -8.61
C ARG A 167 -1.27 -14.17 -7.96
N LEU A 168 -2.35 -14.26 -7.19
CA LEU A 168 -3.03 -13.11 -6.57
C LEU A 168 -2.88 -13.18 -5.04
N ARG A 169 -2.55 -12.07 -4.46
CA ARG A 169 -2.55 -11.88 -3.01
C ARG A 169 -3.22 -10.57 -2.67
N ALA A 170 -4.48 -10.63 -2.27
CA ALA A 170 -5.17 -9.46 -1.79
C ALA A 170 -4.75 -9.13 -0.35
N VAL A 171 -4.54 -7.85 -0.09
CA VAL A 171 -4.06 -7.35 1.19
C VAL A 171 -5.24 -7.23 2.15
N GLY A 172 -5.13 -7.82 3.33
CA GLY A 172 -6.13 -7.66 4.40
C GLY A 172 -5.97 -6.33 5.12
N MET A 173 -7.07 -5.75 5.51
CA MET A 173 -7.11 -4.50 6.26
C MET A 173 -7.40 -4.76 7.74
N LEU A 174 -6.66 -4.09 8.61
CA LEU A 174 -6.95 -4.05 10.03
C LEU A 174 -7.90 -2.88 10.31
N ARG A 175 -9.00 -3.16 11.00
CA ARG A 175 -9.84 -2.11 11.58
C ARG A 175 -9.02 -1.36 12.62
N ASN A 176 -9.34 -0.10 12.89
CA ASN A 176 -8.66 0.64 13.96
C ASN A 176 -8.75 -0.14 15.28
N PRO A 177 -7.63 -0.69 15.79
CA PRO A 177 -7.66 -1.56 16.95
C PRO A 177 -7.87 -0.76 18.23
N ARG A 178 -8.65 -1.29 19.15
CA ARG A 178 -8.92 -0.70 20.46
C ARG A 178 -7.68 -0.72 21.37
N ASP A 179 -6.91 -1.78 21.25
CA ASP A 179 -5.68 -2.04 22.01
C ASP A 179 -4.80 -3.06 21.28
N ALA A 180 -3.64 -3.37 21.84
CA ALA A 180 -2.70 -4.33 21.26
C ALA A 180 -3.28 -5.75 21.16
N GLY A 181 -4.12 -6.16 22.08
CA GLY A 181 -4.79 -7.46 22.06
C GLY A 181 -5.73 -7.58 20.86
N ASP A 182 -6.60 -6.60 20.68
CA ASP A 182 -7.52 -6.53 19.54
C ASP A 182 -6.78 -6.52 18.20
N LEU A 183 -5.66 -5.80 18.09
CA LEU A 183 -4.80 -5.81 16.91
C LEU A 183 -4.29 -7.23 16.58
N ILE A 184 -3.80 -7.93 17.59
CA ILE A 184 -3.25 -9.28 17.45
C ILE A 184 -4.36 -10.26 17.06
N GLU A 185 -5.53 -10.19 17.71
CA GLU A 185 -6.69 -11.02 17.40
C GLU A 185 -7.16 -10.84 15.96
N GLN A 186 -7.26 -9.59 15.48
CA GLN A 186 -7.61 -9.29 14.09
C GLN A 186 -6.60 -9.89 13.11
N ALA A 187 -5.30 -9.72 13.36
CA ALA A 187 -4.25 -10.28 12.51
C ALA A 187 -4.27 -11.82 12.48
N GLN A 188 -4.50 -12.45 13.62
CA GLN A 188 -4.65 -13.90 13.73
C GLN A 188 -5.88 -14.42 12.98
N GLU A 189 -7.01 -13.70 13.07
CA GLU A 189 -8.23 -14.05 12.34
C GLU A 189 -8.00 -13.98 10.84
N LEU A 190 -7.45 -12.89 10.33
CA LEU A 190 -7.13 -12.74 8.92
C LEU A 190 -6.17 -13.84 8.42
N LEU A 191 -5.15 -14.15 9.22
CA LEU A 191 -4.21 -15.24 8.93
C LEU A 191 -4.92 -16.60 8.82
N ARG A 192 -5.83 -16.92 9.76
CA ARG A 192 -6.62 -18.17 9.73
C ARG A 192 -7.52 -18.25 8.50
N ARG A 193 -8.05 -17.13 8.04
CA ARG A 193 -8.86 -17.00 6.84
C ARG A 193 -8.08 -17.08 5.53
N GLY A 194 -6.73 -17.11 5.59
CA GLY A 194 -5.88 -17.26 4.41
C GLY A 194 -5.23 -15.95 3.92
N ILE A 195 -5.46 -14.83 4.57
CA ILE A 195 -4.76 -13.58 4.28
C ILE A 195 -3.27 -13.73 4.64
N ARG A 196 -2.41 -13.23 3.77
CA ARG A 196 -0.94 -13.34 3.88
C ARG A 196 -0.21 -12.00 3.73
N ALA A 197 -0.94 -10.88 3.77
CA ALA A 197 -0.40 -9.54 3.69
C ALA A 197 -1.36 -8.58 4.40
N LEU A 198 -0.86 -7.63 5.17
CA LEU A 198 -1.68 -6.70 5.96
C LEU A 198 -1.38 -5.25 5.60
N LEU A 199 -2.43 -4.44 5.53
CA LEU A 199 -2.36 -2.98 5.47
C LEU A 199 -2.56 -2.40 6.87
N ILE A 200 -1.69 -1.47 7.25
CA ILE A 200 -1.79 -0.70 8.51
C ILE A 200 -1.84 0.80 8.22
N ASN A 201 -2.43 1.55 9.14
CA ASN A 201 -2.29 3.00 9.15
C ASN A 201 -0.93 3.39 9.77
N THR A 202 -0.14 4.19 9.07
CA THR A 202 1.16 4.69 9.54
C THR A 202 1.10 6.15 10.00
N GLY A 203 0.01 6.86 9.75
CA GLY A 203 -0.19 8.25 10.16
C GLY A 203 -0.64 8.40 11.62
N SER A 204 -1.09 7.32 12.26
CA SER A 204 -1.53 7.32 13.66
C SER A 204 -0.82 6.22 14.45
N PRO A 205 -0.66 6.40 15.78
CA PRO A 205 -0.13 5.37 16.65
C PRO A 205 -0.96 4.08 16.59
N LEU A 206 -0.29 2.96 16.33
CA LEU A 206 -0.96 1.66 16.17
C LEU A 206 -1.55 1.20 17.51
N ALA A 207 -2.87 1.00 17.56
CA ALA A 207 -3.60 0.75 18.82
C ALA A 207 -3.35 1.83 19.92
N GLY A 208 -3.10 3.07 19.50
CA GLY A 208 -2.75 4.15 20.43
C GLY A 208 -1.32 4.08 20.97
N LEU A 209 -0.48 3.16 20.48
CA LEU A 209 0.86 2.89 20.95
C LEU A 209 1.92 3.22 19.90
N SER A 210 3.13 3.56 20.35
CA SER A 210 4.28 3.58 19.45
C SER A 210 4.48 2.21 18.79
N PRO A 211 4.83 2.12 17.50
CA PRO A 211 5.16 0.83 16.90
C PRO A 211 6.29 0.09 17.62
N ALA A 212 7.11 0.81 18.39
CA ALA A 212 8.18 0.25 19.21
C ALA A 212 7.75 -0.15 20.65
N ALA A 213 6.48 0.01 20.99
CA ALA A 213 5.98 -0.40 22.31
C ALA A 213 6.06 -1.92 22.48
N PRO A 214 6.50 -2.39 23.69
CA PRO A 214 6.62 -3.84 23.94
C PRO A 214 5.33 -4.61 23.77
N GLU A 215 4.19 -3.97 24.00
CA GLU A 215 2.85 -4.55 23.85
C GLU A 215 2.54 -4.95 22.40
N LEU A 216 3.19 -4.31 21.43
CA LEU A 216 3.05 -4.64 20.01
C LEU A 216 4.05 -5.70 19.52
N ASP A 217 5.01 -6.10 20.35
CA ASP A 217 6.03 -7.10 19.95
C ASP A 217 5.41 -8.45 19.51
N PRO A 218 4.33 -8.96 20.15
CA PRO A 218 3.65 -10.16 19.68
C PRO A 218 3.02 -10.04 18.29
N PHE A 219 2.55 -8.84 17.89
CA PHE A 219 2.05 -8.59 16.53
C PHE A 219 3.17 -8.70 15.50
N TRP A 220 4.31 -8.06 15.77
CA TRP A 220 5.48 -8.15 14.88
C TRP A 220 6.03 -9.55 14.78
N ALA A 221 6.07 -10.29 15.90
CA ALA A 221 6.46 -11.69 15.96
C ALA A 221 5.52 -12.58 15.12
N LEU A 222 4.20 -12.37 15.21
CA LEU A 222 3.18 -13.07 14.43
C LEU A 222 3.41 -12.85 12.92
N ALA A 223 3.57 -11.61 12.51
CA ALA A 223 3.82 -11.25 11.11
C ALA A 223 5.11 -11.89 10.57
N ALA A 224 6.21 -11.77 11.33
CA ALA A 224 7.50 -12.35 10.96
C ALA A 224 7.47 -13.87 10.86
N ALA A 225 6.87 -14.55 11.84
CA ALA A 225 6.80 -16.02 11.89
C ALA A 225 5.97 -16.63 10.75
N ASN A 226 5.02 -15.87 10.21
CA ASN A 226 4.11 -16.33 9.14
C ASN A 226 4.48 -15.78 7.76
N ASN A 227 5.65 -15.15 7.59
CA ASN A 227 6.05 -14.49 6.34
C ASN A 227 4.95 -13.55 5.80
N MET A 228 4.27 -12.85 6.70
CA MET A 228 3.15 -11.98 6.38
C MET A 228 3.67 -10.52 6.30
N PRO A 229 3.83 -9.94 5.11
CA PRO A 229 4.22 -8.54 4.97
C PRO A 229 3.21 -7.62 5.63
N VAL A 230 3.72 -6.59 6.31
CA VAL A 230 2.93 -5.48 6.84
C VAL A 230 3.25 -4.26 6.01
N MET A 231 2.24 -3.57 5.53
CA MET A 231 2.41 -2.52 4.53
C MET A 231 1.72 -1.23 4.92
N ALA A 232 2.38 -0.12 4.56
CA ALA A 232 1.79 1.19 4.40
C ALA A 232 1.48 1.42 2.92
N HIS A 233 0.45 2.19 2.63
CA HIS A 233 0.02 2.55 1.29
C HIS A 233 -0.55 3.97 1.30
N VAL A 234 -0.56 4.68 0.18
CA VAL A 234 -1.25 5.96 0.08
C VAL A 234 -2.70 5.82 0.55
N GLY A 235 -3.21 6.83 1.26
CA GLY A 235 -4.52 6.74 1.91
C GLY A 235 -4.54 5.96 3.24
N SER A 236 -3.46 5.26 3.60
CA SER A 236 -3.27 4.66 4.94
C SER A 236 -2.31 5.46 5.83
N ASP A 237 -2.14 6.73 5.54
CA ASP A 237 -1.26 7.68 6.24
C ASP A 237 -2.03 8.70 7.10
N LEU A 238 -3.30 8.42 7.37
CA LEU A 238 -4.24 9.32 8.04
C LEU A 238 -3.82 9.57 9.50
N GLY A 239 -3.70 10.85 9.86
CA GLY A 239 -3.50 11.30 11.24
C GLY A 239 -2.16 11.99 11.53
N LEU A 240 -1.11 11.80 10.73
CA LEU A 240 0.19 12.43 10.99
C LEU A 240 0.09 13.96 11.00
N PHE A 241 -0.65 14.51 10.05
CA PHE A 241 -1.00 15.94 10.02
C PHE A 241 -2.48 16.09 10.36
N ALA A 242 -2.84 15.88 11.62
CA ALA A 242 -4.22 15.84 12.08
C ALA A 242 -4.98 17.15 11.85
N SER A 243 -4.28 18.30 11.73
CA SER A 243 -4.91 19.58 11.49
C SER A 243 -5.05 19.87 10.00
N ALA A 244 -6.29 20.01 9.52
CA ALA A 244 -6.57 20.50 8.17
C ALA A 244 -6.07 21.93 7.91
N ALA A 245 -5.77 22.70 8.97
CA ALA A 245 -5.29 24.06 8.86
C ALA A 245 -3.92 24.21 8.16
N TRP A 246 -3.14 23.13 8.06
CA TRP A 246 -1.87 23.15 7.32
C TRP A 246 -2.04 23.51 5.84
N ALA A 247 -3.10 23.03 5.21
CA ALA A 247 -3.40 23.25 3.80
C ALA A 247 -4.63 24.16 3.59
N ASP A 248 -5.13 24.82 4.64
CA ASP A 248 -6.26 25.74 4.55
C ASP A 248 -5.82 27.12 4.01
N ALA A 249 -5.47 27.12 2.73
CA ALA A 249 -5.11 28.34 2.01
C ALA A 249 -5.49 28.22 0.53
N PRO A 250 -5.81 29.35 -0.15
CA PRO A 250 -6.18 29.31 -1.57
C PRO A 250 -5.12 28.67 -2.48
N ALA A 251 -3.84 28.71 -2.07
CA ALA A 251 -2.75 28.08 -2.82
C ALA A 251 -2.82 26.55 -2.88
N PHE A 252 -3.56 25.92 -1.97
CA PHE A 252 -3.72 24.49 -1.86
C PHE A 252 -5.16 24.03 -2.19
N ALA A 253 -5.96 24.93 -2.77
CA ALA A 253 -7.29 24.55 -3.23
C ALA A 253 -7.16 23.46 -4.31
N PRO A 254 -7.87 22.31 -4.18
CA PRO A 254 -7.75 21.24 -5.16
C PRO A 254 -8.24 21.70 -6.52
N GLU A 255 -7.46 21.43 -7.55
CA GLU A 255 -7.89 21.60 -8.93
C GLU A 255 -8.67 20.36 -9.37
N LYS A 256 -9.76 20.57 -10.12
CA LYS A 256 -10.61 19.48 -10.63
C LYS A 256 -9.95 18.83 -11.87
N LEU A 257 -8.86 18.12 -11.67
CA LEU A 257 -8.20 17.38 -12.77
C LEU A 257 -8.73 15.95 -12.86
N SER A 258 -8.64 15.21 -11.77
CA SER A 258 -9.20 13.87 -11.62
C SER A 258 -9.28 13.50 -10.15
N PHE A 259 -10.04 12.47 -9.79
CA PHE A 259 -10.13 12.01 -8.39
C PHE A 259 -8.76 11.57 -7.87
N GLU A 260 -8.00 10.82 -8.67
CA GLU A 260 -6.67 10.32 -8.31
C GLU A 260 -5.59 11.41 -8.39
N LEU A 261 -5.73 12.36 -9.31
CA LEU A 261 -4.80 13.48 -9.50
C LEU A 261 -5.35 14.82 -8.96
N GLY A 262 -6.50 14.81 -8.30
CA GLY A 262 -7.14 15.97 -7.70
C GLY A 262 -6.51 16.43 -6.38
N PHE A 263 -5.42 15.76 -5.94
CA PHE A 263 -4.66 16.18 -4.79
C PHE A 263 -3.93 17.48 -5.08
N GLU A 264 -3.89 18.35 -4.10
CA GLU A 264 -3.07 19.56 -4.21
C GLU A 264 -1.58 19.22 -4.00
N PRO A 265 -0.65 20.08 -4.49
CA PRO A 265 0.79 19.77 -4.50
C PRO A 265 1.40 19.45 -3.12
N TYR A 266 0.89 20.05 -2.04
CA TYR A 266 1.36 19.80 -0.68
C TYR A 266 1.04 18.38 -0.23
N SER A 267 -0.17 17.89 -0.47
CA SER A 267 -0.58 16.52 -0.11
C SER A 267 0.27 15.49 -0.84
N LEU A 268 0.46 15.63 -2.16
CA LEU A 268 1.31 14.71 -2.92
C LEU A 268 2.77 14.74 -2.47
N ALA A 269 3.30 15.94 -2.20
CA ALA A 269 4.69 16.10 -1.74
C ALA A 269 4.91 15.52 -0.33
N SER A 270 3.87 15.35 0.47
CA SER A 270 3.95 14.91 1.87
C SER A 270 3.45 13.49 2.14
N THR A 271 2.90 12.78 1.14
CA THR A 271 2.32 11.43 1.32
C THR A 271 3.26 10.42 1.97
N HIS A 272 4.56 10.47 1.66
CA HIS A 272 5.56 9.57 2.19
C HIS A 272 5.90 9.79 3.67
N LEU A 273 5.64 11.00 4.22
CA LEU A 273 6.17 11.40 5.53
C LEU A 273 5.66 10.54 6.68
N ALA A 274 4.43 10.03 6.60
CA ALA A 274 3.90 9.13 7.62
C ALA A 274 4.66 7.79 7.65
N ALA A 275 4.89 7.19 6.50
CA ALA A 275 5.65 5.94 6.40
C ALA A 275 7.13 6.14 6.76
N GLU A 276 7.74 7.25 6.35
CA GLU A 276 9.11 7.61 6.72
C GLU A 276 9.24 7.74 8.24
N HIS A 277 8.34 8.51 8.89
CA HIS A 277 8.31 8.63 10.33
C HIS A 277 8.11 7.28 11.03
N PHE A 278 7.19 6.47 10.54
CA PHE A 278 6.91 5.14 11.09
C PHE A 278 8.15 4.23 11.02
N LEU A 279 8.85 4.23 9.88
CA LEU A 279 10.09 3.46 9.69
C LEU A 279 11.24 3.93 10.59
N MET A 280 11.37 5.23 10.86
CA MET A 280 12.33 5.72 11.85
C MET A 280 12.10 5.07 13.21
N LEU A 281 10.83 4.98 13.65
CA LEU A 281 10.46 4.34 14.91
C LEU A 281 10.74 2.84 14.88
N MET A 282 10.45 2.15 13.78
CA MET A 282 10.70 0.73 13.61
C MET A 282 12.20 0.39 13.70
N VAL A 283 13.05 1.18 13.03
CA VAL A 283 14.51 0.99 13.02
C VAL A 283 15.09 1.34 14.39
N LEU A 284 14.90 2.57 14.85
CA LEU A 284 15.53 3.05 16.09
C LEU A 284 14.95 2.40 17.35
N GLY A 285 13.69 1.97 17.29
CA GLY A 285 13.02 1.19 18.34
C GLY A 285 13.42 -0.28 18.38
N GLY A 286 14.26 -0.75 17.42
CA GLY A 286 14.81 -2.10 17.40
C GLY A 286 13.82 -3.19 17.01
N ILE A 287 12.72 -2.85 16.33
CA ILE A 287 11.74 -3.84 15.85
C ILE A 287 12.40 -4.80 14.86
N PHE A 288 13.11 -4.27 13.87
CA PHE A 288 13.81 -5.08 12.89
C PHE A 288 15.01 -5.85 13.47
N GLU A 289 15.55 -5.41 14.60
CA GLU A 289 16.56 -6.18 15.35
C GLU A 289 15.93 -7.42 15.98
N ARG A 290 14.80 -7.24 16.68
CA ARG A 290 14.08 -8.34 17.35
C ARG A 290 13.40 -9.29 16.39
N HIS A 291 12.93 -8.77 15.25
CA HIS A 291 12.19 -9.51 14.22
C HIS A 291 12.87 -9.43 12.85
N PRO A 292 14.03 -10.08 12.66
CA PRO A 292 14.80 -9.99 11.42
C PRO A 292 14.07 -10.52 10.18
N GLY A 293 13.07 -11.39 10.37
CA GLY A 293 12.19 -11.90 9.30
C GLY A 293 10.97 -11.03 9.01
N LEU A 294 10.76 -9.93 9.75
CA LEU A 294 9.64 -9.02 9.50
C LEU A 294 9.80 -8.33 8.14
N ARG A 295 8.74 -8.35 7.36
CA ARG A 295 8.66 -7.80 6.01
C ARG A 295 7.80 -6.56 6.03
N PHE A 296 8.35 -5.42 5.61
CA PHE A 296 7.62 -4.15 5.57
C PHE A 296 7.61 -3.58 4.16
N GLY A 297 6.44 -3.13 3.69
CA GLY A 297 6.27 -2.43 2.42
C GLY A 297 5.81 -0.99 2.65
N ALA A 298 6.41 -0.02 1.94
CA ALA A 298 5.86 1.32 1.78
C ALA A 298 5.52 1.48 0.30
N ILE A 299 4.23 1.31 0.00
CA ILE A 299 3.72 1.09 -1.34
C ILE A 299 2.95 2.32 -1.80
N GLU A 300 3.15 2.74 -3.06
CA GLU A 300 2.57 3.95 -3.65
C GLU A 300 2.87 5.24 -2.85
N LEU A 301 4.04 5.29 -2.22
CA LEU A 301 4.49 6.44 -1.44
C LEU A 301 5.77 7.07 -2.02
N GLY A 302 6.13 6.65 -3.24
CA GLY A 302 7.39 7.03 -3.87
C GLY A 302 8.59 6.37 -3.21
N ALA A 303 9.78 6.61 -3.75
CA ALA A 303 11.02 6.01 -3.27
C ALA A 303 12.18 7.00 -3.08
N HIS A 304 12.00 8.24 -3.51
CA HIS A 304 13.03 9.31 -3.45
C HIS A 304 13.52 9.60 -2.03
N TRP A 305 12.69 9.37 -1.03
CA TRP A 305 12.95 9.66 0.39
C TRP A 305 13.79 8.57 1.10
N LEU A 306 13.80 7.33 0.60
CA LEU A 306 14.39 6.18 1.32
C LEU A 306 15.93 6.28 1.44
N GLY A 307 16.60 6.68 0.38
CA GLY A 307 18.06 6.89 0.40
C GLY A 307 18.51 7.95 1.40
N PRO A 308 17.93 9.16 1.34
CA PRO A 308 18.18 10.21 2.35
C PRO A 308 17.83 9.77 3.78
N LEU A 309 16.73 9.03 3.99
CA LEU A 309 16.40 8.46 5.30
C LEU A 309 17.51 7.53 5.81
N ALA A 310 18.01 6.63 4.95
CA ALA A 310 19.07 5.70 5.32
C ALA A 310 20.36 6.44 5.77
N GLU A 311 20.76 7.45 5.01
CA GLU A 311 21.93 8.29 5.33
C GLU A 311 21.72 9.08 6.62
N ASN A 312 20.53 9.68 6.81
CA ASN A 312 20.19 10.42 8.01
C ASN A 312 20.25 9.55 9.26
N LEU A 313 19.64 8.38 9.22
CA LEU A 313 19.64 7.46 10.36
C LEU A 313 21.03 6.93 10.69
N ASP A 314 21.84 6.58 9.68
CA ASP A 314 23.24 6.14 9.87
C ASP A 314 24.07 7.24 10.50
N MET A 315 23.93 8.48 10.04
CA MET A 315 24.65 9.64 10.58
C MET A 315 24.38 9.83 12.07
N TRP A 316 23.12 9.83 12.48
CA TRP A 316 22.76 10.00 13.90
C TRP A 316 23.18 8.81 14.73
N ALA A 317 23.04 7.59 14.24
CA ALA A 317 23.43 6.38 14.96
C ALA A 317 24.97 6.34 15.20
N ASP A 318 25.77 6.65 14.18
CA ASP A 318 27.22 6.58 14.26
C ASP A 318 27.84 7.78 15.03
N LYS A 319 27.35 8.99 14.78
CA LYS A 319 28.03 10.21 15.24
C LYS A 319 27.62 10.67 16.63
N VAL A 320 26.34 10.49 16.98
CA VAL A 320 25.78 11.08 18.20
C VAL A 320 25.31 10.00 19.20
N PHE A 321 24.62 9.00 18.72
CA PHE A 321 23.94 8.04 19.58
C PHE A 321 24.59 6.67 19.65
N ALA A 322 25.83 6.51 19.15
CA ALA A 322 26.54 5.23 19.12
C ALA A 322 26.54 4.51 20.49
N ARG A 323 26.80 5.25 21.58
CA ARG A 323 26.75 4.68 22.95
C ARG A 323 25.34 4.23 23.37
N ARG A 324 24.31 5.01 23.02
CA ARG A 324 22.92 4.73 23.42
C ARG A 324 22.36 3.54 22.65
N LEU A 325 22.78 3.35 21.41
CA LEU A 325 22.32 2.29 20.52
C LEU A 325 23.17 1.02 20.62
N ALA A 326 24.38 1.11 21.21
CA ALA A 326 25.23 -0.06 21.46
C ALA A 326 24.47 -1.12 22.26
N GLY A 327 24.48 -2.36 21.76
CA GLY A 327 23.77 -3.49 22.36
C GLY A 327 22.23 -3.49 22.13
N LYS A 328 21.69 -2.46 21.45
CA LYS A 328 20.29 -2.41 21.03
C LYS A 328 20.11 -2.66 19.54
N LEU A 329 21.04 -2.19 18.74
CA LEU A 329 21.11 -2.42 17.30
C LEU A 329 22.44 -3.06 16.99
N SER A 330 22.41 -4.21 16.32
CA SER A 330 23.63 -4.93 15.88
C SER A 330 24.09 -4.52 14.49
N LEU A 331 23.22 -3.91 13.70
CA LEU A 331 23.49 -3.43 12.35
C LEU A 331 23.36 -1.89 12.29
N LYS A 332 23.88 -1.31 11.20
CA LYS A 332 23.58 0.07 10.85
C LYS A 332 22.10 0.23 10.48
N PRO A 333 21.47 1.37 10.75
CA PRO A 333 20.12 1.67 10.32
C PRO A 333 19.81 1.36 8.86
N SER A 334 20.68 1.76 7.93
CA SER A 334 20.55 1.46 6.50
C SER A 334 20.50 -0.04 6.20
N ALA A 335 21.18 -0.87 6.96
CA ALA A 335 21.18 -2.33 6.78
C ALA A 335 19.85 -2.97 7.23
N TYR A 336 19.15 -2.39 8.23
CA TYR A 336 17.80 -2.83 8.57
C TYR A 336 16.82 -2.46 7.46
N LEU A 337 16.89 -1.25 6.90
CA LEU A 337 16.07 -0.85 5.76
C LEU A 337 16.29 -1.81 4.59
N ALA A 338 17.53 -2.04 4.18
CA ALA A 338 17.85 -2.95 3.08
C ALA A 338 17.31 -4.36 3.29
N ARG A 339 17.39 -4.89 4.52
CA ARG A 339 16.93 -6.23 4.86
C ARG A 339 15.41 -6.35 4.91
N ASN A 340 14.74 -5.40 5.57
CA ASN A 340 13.35 -5.55 5.99
C ASN A 340 12.34 -4.78 5.15
N VAL A 341 12.76 -3.74 4.40
CA VAL A 341 11.86 -2.77 3.77
C VAL A 341 11.87 -2.89 2.26
N ARG A 342 10.70 -2.73 1.65
CA ARG A 342 10.52 -2.57 0.20
C ARG A 342 9.66 -1.34 -0.06
N VAL A 343 9.97 -0.62 -1.14
CA VAL A 343 9.25 0.58 -1.56
C VAL A 343 8.96 0.55 -3.05
N THR A 344 7.88 1.17 -3.47
CA THR A 344 7.55 1.34 -4.88
C THR A 344 7.76 2.79 -5.30
N PRO A 345 8.61 3.04 -6.31
CA PRO A 345 8.71 4.35 -6.93
C PRO A 345 7.43 4.72 -7.68
N HIS A 346 7.09 6.00 -7.75
CA HIS A 346 6.16 6.52 -8.73
C HIS A 346 6.81 6.47 -10.13
N ASN A 347 6.68 5.35 -10.79
CA ASN A 347 7.41 5.01 -12.02
C ASN A 347 7.26 6.03 -13.16
N ILE A 348 6.16 6.81 -13.18
CA ILE A 348 5.91 7.83 -14.21
C ILE A 348 6.72 9.12 -14.01
N VAL A 349 7.19 9.40 -12.79
CA VAL A 349 7.83 10.67 -12.44
C VAL A 349 9.21 10.49 -11.80
N GLU A 350 9.48 9.38 -11.12
CA GLU A 350 10.73 9.20 -10.38
C GLU A 350 11.84 8.57 -11.25
N PRO A 351 13.07 9.06 -11.14
CA PRO A 351 14.22 8.56 -11.91
C PRO A 351 14.81 7.29 -11.25
N VAL A 352 14.11 6.16 -11.35
CA VAL A 352 14.43 4.90 -10.65
C VAL A 352 15.88 4.46 -10.84
N ALA A 353 16.45 4.64 -12.05
CA ALA A 353 17.84 4.29 -12.31
C ALA A 353 18.82 5.02 -11.38
N GLN A 354 18.57 6.31 -11.11
CA GLN A 354 19.42 7.10 -10.23
C GLN A 354 19.39 6.62 -8.77
N PHE A 355 18.30 5.99 -8.34
CA PHE A 355 18.22 5.44 -6.98
C PHE A 355 19.20 4.28 -6.78
N PHE A 356 19.31 3.40 -7.78
CA PHE A 356 20.30 2.30 -7.75
C PHE A 356 21.74 2.81 -7.76
N GLU A 357 22.01 3.87 -8.52
CA GLU A 357 23.35 4.46 -8.59
C GLU A 357 23.71 5.23 -7.32
N ARG A 358 22.78 6.04 -6.82
CA ARG A 358 23.02 6.97 -5.74
C ARG A 358 22.98 6.34 -4.36
N TYR A 359 22.12 5.31 -4.19
CA TYR A 359 21.86 4.68 -2.90
C TYR A 359 22.03 3.14 -2.96
N PRO A 360 23.23 2.65 -3.34
CA PRO A 360 23.46 1.20 -3.49
C PRO A 360 23.25 0.41 -2.20
N GLN A 361 23.38 1.06 -1.02
CA GLN A 361 23.16 0.46 0.30
C GLN A 361 21.71 0.05 0.55
N VAL A 362 20.75 0.60 -0.17
CA VAL A 362 19.32 0.27 -0.09
C VAL A 362 18.73 -0.18 -1.45
N ALA A 363 19.59 -0.58 -2.38
CA ALA A 363 19.18 -1.01 -3.72
C ALA A 363 18.24 -2.23 -3.71
N ASP A 364 18.26 -3.05 -2.66
CA ASP A 364 17.33 -4.18 -2.47
C ASP A 364 15.91 -3.74 -2.09
N CYS A 365 15.70 -2.46 -1.77
CA CYS A 365 14.39 -1.96 -1.36
C CYS A 365 13.48 -1.62 -2.53
N TYR A 366 14.00 -1.24 -3.70
CA TYR A 366 13.21 -0.73 -4.81
C TYR A 366 12.54 -1.86 -5.58
N CYS A 367 11.20 -1.83 -5.66
CA CYS A 367 10.38 -2.85 -6.30
C CYS A 367 9.57 -2.29 -7.46
N TYR A 368 9.29 -3.14 -8.44
CA TYR A 368 8.39 -2.82 -9.53
C TYR A 368 6.93 -2.87 -9.08
N SER A 369 6.17 -1.91 -9.59
CA SER A 369 4.72 -1.84 -9.43
C SER A 369 4.08 -1.28 -10.70
N THR A 370 2.83 -1.67 -10.96
CA THR A 370 2.04 -1.12 -12.06
C THR A 370 1.03 -0.11 -11.62
N ASP A 371 0.62 -0.19 -10.37
CA ASP A 371 -0.50 0.56 -9.82
C ASP A 371 -1.77 0.38 -10.71
N TYR A 372 -1.90 -0.81 -11.32
CA TYR A 372 -3.00 -1.12 -12.23
C TYR A 372 -4.28 -1.39 -11.44
N PRO A 373 -5.41 -0.77 -11.79
CA PRO A 373 -5.66 0.00 -13.00
C PRO A 373 -5.68 1.53 -12.79
N HIS A 374 -5.08 2.06 -11.75
CA HIS A 374 -5.05 3.49 -11.45
C HIS A 374 -4.35 4.30 -12.55
N LEU A 375 -4.69 5.60 -12.63
CA LEU A 375 -4.16 6.49 -13.68
C LEU A 375 -2.67 6.77 -13.48
N GLU A 376 -2.24 6.94 -12.25
CA GLU A 376 -0.86 7.23 -11.83
C GLU A 376 0.10 6.09 -12.14
N GLY A 377 -0.37 4.86 -12.35
CA GLY A 377 0.45 3.75 -12.84
C GLY A 377 1.01 3.98 -14.25
N GLY A 378 0.38 4.88 -15.01
CA GLY A 378 0.85 5.30 -16.33
C GLY A 378 0.61 4.26 -17.44
N ARG A 379 0.76 4.70 -18.68
CA ARG A 379 0.61 3.85 -19.87
C ARG A 379 1.95 3.25 -20.28
N HIS A 380 1.95 1.95 -20.63
CA HIS A 380 3.17 1.21 -21.04
C HIS A 380 4.33 1.32 -20.04
N ILE A 381 4.02 1.40 -18.76
CA ILE A 381 5.00 1.72 -17.72
C ILE A 381 6.15 0.70 -17.66
N LYS A 382 5.85 -0.58 -17.85
CA LYS A 382 6.88 -1.63 -17.82
C LYS A 382 7.97 -1.38 -18.85
N ALA A 383 7.59 -1.11 -20.11
CA ALA A 383 8.55 -0.85 -21.17
C ALA A 383 9.39 0.41 -20.91
N LYS A 384 8.77 1.47 -20.39
CA LYS A 384 9.48 2.71 -20.01
C LYS A 384 10.51 2.47 -18.92
N VAL A 385 10.16 1.69 -17.91
CA VAL A 385 11.10 1.36 -16.81
C VAL A 385 12.18 0.39 -17.27
N GLU A 386 11.86 -0.56 -18.15
CA GLU A 386 12.87 -1.43 -18.79
C GLU A 386 13.92 -0.61 -19.57
N GLU A 387 13.47 0.39 -20.32
CA GLU A 387 14.35 1.32 -21.03
C GLU A 387 15.19 2.17 -20.04
N MET A 388 14.56 2.72 -19.00
CA MET A 388 15.25 3.51 -17.96
C MET A 388 16.35 2.71 -17.25
N LEU A 389 16.11 1.43 -16.96
CA LEU A 389 17.05 0.56 -16.26
C LEU A 389 18.07 -0.14 -17.18
N ALA A 390 17.90 -0.05 -18.51
CA ALA A 390 18.79 -0.73 -19.46
C ALA A 390 20.29 -0.41 -19.29
N PRO A 391 20.70 0.84 -18.98
CA PRO A 391 22.11 1.15 -18.74
C PRO A 391 22.71 0.44 -17.53
N LEU A 392 21.89 0.05 -16.54
CA LEU A 392 22.34 -0.60 -15.30
C LEU A 392 22.49 -2.12 -15.45
N GLY A 393 22.06 -2.68 -16.57
CA GLY A 393 22.22 -4.08 -16.94
C GLY A 393 21.14 -5.02 -16.39
N GLU A 394 21.17 -6.25 -16.88
CA GLU A 394 20.13 -7.27 -16.61
C GLU A 394 20.01 -7.67 -15.14
N ALA A 395 21.11 -7.63 -14.39
CA ALA A 395 21.09 -7.97 -12.96
C ALA A 395 20.23 -6.98 -12.15
N VAL A 396 20.34 -5.68 -12.42
CA VAL A 396 19.53 -4.65 -11.77
C VAL A 396 18.06 -4.78 -12.20
N LYS A 397 17.80 -4.98 -13.50
CA LYS A 397 16.44 -5.21 -13.99
C LYS A 397 15.80 -6.42 -13.33
N ALA A 398 16.48 -7.56 -13.26
CA ALA A 398 15.95 -8.76 -12.62
C ALA A 398 15.65 -8.55 -11.13
N ARG A 399 16.48 -7.77 -10.42
CA ARG A 399 16.23 -7.41 -9.01
C ARG A 399 14.98 -6.53 -8.90
N TYR A 400 14.88 -5.47 -9.71
CA TYR A 400 13.78 -4.53 -9.66
C TYR A 400 12.44 -5.17 -10.04
N PHE A 401 12.39 -5.90 -11.16
CA PHE A 401 11.15 -6.48 -11.66
C PHE A 401 10.68 -7.72 -10.88
N ALA A 402 11.57 -8.42 -10.18
CA ALA A 402 11.20 -9.65 -9.49
C ALA A 402 11.89 -9.85 -8.14
N GLY A 403 13.21 -9.84 -8.09
CA GLY A 403 13.96 -10.27 -6.91
C GLY A 403 13.60 -9.51 -5.64
N ASN A 404 13.52 -8.18 -5.72
CA ASN A 404 13.18 -7.36 -4.57
C ASN A 404 11.70 -7.54 -4.15
N GLY A 405 10.78 -7.67 -5.13
CA GLY A 405 9.36 -7.85 -4.90
C GLY A 405 9.00 -9.20 -4.25
N GLU A 406 9.84 -10.23 -4.41
CA GLU A 406 9.61 -11.53 -3.77
C GLU A 406 9.59 -11.44 -2.24
N TRP A 407 10.23 -10.43 -1.66
CA TRP A 407 10.15 -10.15 -0.23
C TRP A 407 8.72 -9.87 0.26
N LEU A 408 7.89 -9.22 -0.56
CA LEU A 408 6.50 -8.91 -0.25
C LEU A 408 5.50 -9.97 -0.78
N LEU A 409 5.95 -10.81 -1.70
CA LEU A 409 5.18 -11.90 -2.31
C LEU A 409 5.86 -13.27 -2.10
N PRO A 410 6.16 -13.66 -0.84
CA PRO A 410 6.91 -14.88 -0.54
C PRO A 410 6.15 -16.16 -0.89
#